data_be715a28501edcdb953da6319bcdb3ec
#
_entry.id   be715a28501edcdb953da6319bcdb3ec
#
_cell.length_a   1.000
_cell.length_b   1.000
_cell.length_c   1.000
_cell.angle_alpha   90.00
_cell.angle_beta   90.00
_cell.angle_gamma   90.00
#
_symmetry.space_group_name_H-M   'P 1'
#
loop_
_entity.id
_entity.type
_entity.pdbx_description
1 polymer ?
#
loop_
_entity_poly.entity_id
_entity_poly.type
_entity_poly.pdbx_seq_one_letter_code
_entity_poly.pdbx_strand_id
1 'polypeptide(L)'
;EMQRSLVGSEMCIRDRVFIFCAATIAMVLFFSYRVVNSAMDKILVVNEGGELLRFKAMQQDLLYESLLTNHCYHTAYYLNSFDRLSLQENRARALFLVNKPDANTIFAKYQADRGYGDALELGVVYRTEFEKMLSVSVSGDEYHVTFSSVLSIINGNDVRKIRIFSEGTVIRTTPRFPENTSGFFFRTYNQQYEMP
;
A
#
# COMPACT_ATOMS: atom_id res chain seq x y z
N GLU A 1 -30.61 -16.99 -72.08
CA GLU A 1 -30.92 -15.86 -71.14
C GLU A 1 -31.18 -16.31 -69.73
N MET A 2 -31.66 -17.53 -69.46
CA MET A 2 -32.01 -18.02 -68.10
C MET A 2 -30.80 -18.32 -67.21
N GLN A 3 -29.61 -18.66 -67.72
CA GLN A 3 -28.41 -18.93 -66.88
C GLN A 3 -27.71 -17.68 -66.27
N ARG A 4 -27.85 -16.49 -66.93
CA ARG A 4 -27.25 -15.24 -66.44
C ARG A 4 -27.97 -14.67 -65.22
N SER A 5 -29.24 -14.94 -64.99
CA SER A 5 -30.04 -14.47 -63.88
C SER A 5 -29.71 -15.23 -62.60
N LEU A 6 -29.36 -16.51 -62.63
CA LEU A 6 -29.03 -17.36 -61.49
C LEU A 6 -27.66 -16.99 -60.88
N VAL A 7 -26.67 -16.69 -61.71
CA VAL A 7 -25.30 -16.33 -61.21
C VAL A 7 -25.30 -14.98 -60.47
N GLY A 8 -26.13 -14.03 -60.90
CA GLY A 8 -26.25 -12.74 -60.20
C GLY A 8 -26.92 -12.83 -58.83
N SER A 9 -27.89 -13.73 -58.62
CA SER A 9 -28.58 -13.92 -57.32
C SER A 9 -27.72 -14.66 -56.30
N GLU A 10 -26.91 -15.62 -56.72
CA GLU A 10 -25.99 -16.33 -55.82
C GLU A 10 -24.84 -15.44 -55.31
N MET A 11 -24.29 -14.55 -56.15
CA MET A 11 -23.31 -13.56 -55.71
C MET A 11 -23.87 -12.58 -54.68
N CYS A 12 -25.10 -12.10 -54.84
CA CYS A 12 -25.76 -11.22 -53.89
C CYS A 12 -26.05 -11.90 -52.54
N ILE A 13 -26.40 -13.18 -52.54
CA ILE A 13 -26.67 -13.93 -51.31
C ILE A 13 -25.37 -14.16 -50.55
N ARG A 14 -24.30 -14.54 -51.23
CA ARG A 14 -22.98 -14.75 -50.61
C ARG A 14 -22.43 -13.48 -49.96
N ASP A 15 -22.53 -12.34 -50.64
CA ASP A 15 -22.07 -11.06 -50.10
C ASP A 15 -22.89 -10.61 -48.86
N ARG A 16 -24.19 -10.86 -48.86
CA ARG A 16 -25.04 -10.57 -47.68
C ARG A 16 -24.67 -11.47 -46.51
N VAL A 17 -24.36 -12.73 -46.73
CA VAL A 17 -23.90 -13.65 -45.68
C VAL A 17 -22.55 -13.20 -45.10
N PHE A 18 -21.60 -12.78 -45.95
CA PHE A 18 -20.31 -12.26 -45.49
C PHE A 18 -20.47 -10.98 -44.64
N ILE A 19 -21.31 -10.04 -45.07
CA ILE A 19 -21.60 -8.80 -44.30
C ILE A 19 -22.24 -9.15 -42.95
N PHE A 20 -23.17 -10.09 -42.92
CA PHE A 20 -23.82 -10.52 -41.69
C PHE A 20 -22.82 -11.20 -40.72
N CYS A 21 -21.95 -12.09 -41.23
CA CYS A 21 -20.91 -12.72 -40.43
C CYS A 21 -19.89 -11.69 -39.91
N ALA A 22 -19.47 -10.74 -40.73
CA ALA A 22 -18.56 -9.66 -40.28
C ALA A 22 -19.21 -8.78 -39.17
N ALA A 23 -20.47 -8.44 -39.34
CA ALA A 23 -21.21 -7.66 -38.34
C ALA A 23 -21.38 -8.41 -37.01
N THR A 24 -21.66 -9.72 -37.04
CA THR A 24 -21.75 -10.55 -35.82
C THR A 24 -20.41 -10.68 -35.11
N ILE A 25 -19.32 -10.89 -35.85
CA ILE A 25 -17.97 -10.94 -35.28
C ILE A 25 -17.61 -9.60 -34.63
N ALA A 26 -17.87 -8.47 -35.30
CA ALA A 26 -17.62 -7.14 -34.77
C ALA A 26 -18.44 -6.88 -33.46
N MET A 27 -19.70 -7.31 -33.43
CA MET A 27 -20.56 -7.19 -32.26
C MET A 27 -20.03 -8.03 -31.09
N VAL A 28 -19.63 -9.27 -31.31
CA VAL A 28 -19.05 -10.15 -30.28
C VAL A 28 -17.76 -9.55 -29.72
N LEU A 29 -16.86 -9.05 -30.58
CA LEU A 29 -15.63 -8.40 -30.14
C LEU A 29 -15.92 -7.12 -29.31
N PHE A 30 -16.88 -6.32 -29.73
CA PHE A 30 -17.30 -5.11 -29.02
C PHE A 30 -17.87 -5.45 -27.63
N PHE A 31 -18.75 -6.45 -27.54
CA PHE A 31 -19.30 -6.88 -26.25
C PHE A 31 -18.21 -7.51 -25.36
N SER A 32 -17.32 -8.33 -25.89
CA SER A 32 -16.21 -8.91 -25.15
C SER A 32 -15.29 -7.82 -24.58
N TYR A 33 -14.93 -6.84 -25.39
CA TYR A 33 -14.14 -5.67 -24.94
C TYR A 33 -14.86 -4.89 -23.83
N ARG A 34 -16.15 -4.65 -23.95
CA ARG A 34 -16.96 -3.98 -22.91
C ARG A 34 -17.03 -4.77 -21.63
N VAL A 35 -17.21 -6.10 -21.70
CA VAL A 35 -17.27 -6.98 -20.54
C VAL A 35 -15.93 -7.02 -19.81
N VAL A 36 -14.83 -7.16 -20.54
CA VAL A 36 -13.48 -7.19 -19.97
C VAL A 36 -13.16 -5.87 -19.27
N ASN A 37 -13.40 -4.73 -19.91
CA ASN A 37 -13.17 -3.43 -19.26
C ASN A 37 -14.08 -3.21 -18.04
N SER A 38 -15.35 -3.63 -18.11
CA SER A 38 -16.27 -3.50 -16.97
C SER A 38 -15.97 -4.48 -15.83
N ALA A 39 -15.30 -5.59 -16.10
CA ALA A 39 -14.88 -6.56 -15.09
C ALA A 39 -13.61 -6.12 -14.34
N MET A 40 -12.69 -5.41 -15.02
CA MET A 40 -11.50 -4.86 -14.39
C MET A 40 -11.80 -3.78 -13.34
N ASP A 41 -12.95 -3.08 -13.46
CA ASP A 41 -13.36 -2.03 -12.52
C ASP A 41 -14.09 -2.55 -11.27
N LYS A 42 -14.27 -3.86 -11.13
CA LYS A 42 -15.05 -4.46 -10.04
C LYS A 42 -14.21 -5.46 -9.24
N ILE A 43 -13.55 -4.96 -8.21
CA ILE A 43 -12.98 -5.85 -7.19
C ILE A 43 -14.14 -6.31 -6.30
N LEU A 44 -14.48 -7.61 -6.39
CA LEU A 44 -15.47 -8.24 -5.51
C LEU A 44 -14.72 -8.71 -4.25
N VAL A 45 -15.00 -8.09 -3.14
CA VAL A 45 -14.52 -8.54 -1.82
C VAL A 45 -15.66 -9.29 -1.14
N VAL A 46 -15.38 -10.52 -0.73
CA VAL A 46 -16.32 -11.35 0.07
C VAL A 46 -15.99 -11.13 1.54
N ASN A 47 -16.97 -10.70 2.31
CA ASN A 47 -16.83 -10.58 3.75
C ASN A 47 -16.96 -11.98 4.40
N GLU A 48 -16.55 -12.14 5.66
CA GLU A 48 -16.63 -13.38 6.44
C GLU A 48 -18.05 -13.97 6.52
N GLY A 49 -19.09 -13.16 6.28
CA GLY A 49 -20.49 -13.58 6.19
C GLY A 49 -20.96 -14.07 4.81
N GLY A 50 -20.07 -14.12 3.80
CA GLY A 50 -20.41 -14.55 2.44
C GLY A 50 -21.17 -13.52 1.61
N GLU A 51 -21.34 -12.28 2.09
CA GLU A 51 -21.98 -11.21 1.35
C GLU A 51 -21.01 -10.57 0.35
N LEU A 52 -21.46 -10.47 -0.90
CA LEU A 52 -20.75 -9.76 -1.97
C LEU A 52 -20.85 -8.25 -1.75
N LEU A 53 -19.85 -7.66 -1.14
CA LEU A 53 -19.72 -6.22 -1.05
C LEU A 53 -19.26 -5.68 -2.41
N ARG A 54 -20.14 -4.94 -3.09
CA ARG A 54 -19.77 -4.17 -4.28
C ARG A 54 -18.94 -2.98 -3.82
N PHE A 55 -17.62 -3.14 -3.76
CA PHE A 55 -16.75 -1.98 -3.73
C PHE A 55 -16.82 -1.32 -5.11
N LYS A 56 -17.37 -0.10 -5.15
CA LYS A 56 -17.11 0.82 -6.24
C LYS A 56 -15.57 0.91 -6.31
N ALA A 57 -14.97 0.63 -7.46
CA ALA A 57 -13.52 0.67 -7.59
C ALA A 57 -13.04 2.01 -7.01
N MET A 58 -12.54 1.94 -5.78
CA MET A 58 -11.84 3.05 -5.16
C MET A 58 -10.69 3.30 -6.13
N GLN A 59 -10.53 4.53 -6.58
CA GLN A 59 -9.47 4.84 -7.53
C GLN A 59 -8.20 4.19 -6.98
N GLN A 60 -7.54 3.39 -7.78
CA GLN A 60 -6.40 2.57 -7.37
C GLN A 60 -5.35 3.40 -6.64
N ASP A 61 -5.21 4.67 -7.03
CA ASP A 61 -4.33 5.65 -6.41
C ASP A 61 -4.69 5.95 -4.94
N LEU A 62 -5.98 6.10 -4.62
CA LEU A 62 -6.44 6.32 -3.23
C LEU A 62 -6.20 5.10 -2.33
N LEU A 63 -6.33 3.90 -2.90
CA LEU A 63 -6.01 2.67 -2.17
C LEU A 63 -4.51 2.61 -1.85
N TYR A 64 -3.65 2.89 -2.84
CA TYR A 64 -2.21 2.90 -2.62
C TYR A 64 -1.77 3.98 -1.65
N GLU A 65 -2.35 5.17 -1.71
CA GLU A 65 -2.08 6.25 -0.75
C GLU A 65 -2.46 5.85 0.68
N SER A 66 -3.63 5.22 0.85
CA SER A 66 -4.07 4.69 2.14
C SER A 66 -3.15 3.60 2.68
N LEU A 67 -2.75 2.63 1.84
CA LEU A 67 -1.83 1.56 2.22
C LEU A 67 -0.43 2.10 2.55
N LEU A 68 0.04 3.10 1.79
CA LEU A 68 1.32 3.77 2.03
C LEU A 68 1.30 4.53 3.36
N THR A 69 0.22 5.26 3.63
CA THR A 69 0.02 5.96 4.90
C THR A 69 0.00 4.97 6.07
N ASN A 70 -0.70 3.85 5.93
CA ASN A 70 -0.71 2.78 6.93
C ASN A 70 0.68 2.17 7.14
N HIS A 71 1.46 2.01 6.06
CA HIS A 71 2.84 1.55 6.15
C HIS A 71 3.72 2.52 6.94
N CYS A 72 3.62 3.83 6.67
CA CYS A 72 4.34 4.87 7.41
C CYS A 72 3.94 4.89 8.91
N TYR A 73 2.63 4.73 9.21
CA TYR A 73 2.13 4.59 10.57
C TYR A 73 2.78 3.42 11.31
N HIS A 74 2.75 2.22 10.74
CA HIS A 74 3.34 1.04 11.36
C HIS A 74 4.86 1.15 11.49
N THR A 75 5.53 1.75 10.50
CA THR A 75 6.97 1.99 10.54
C THR A 75 7.34 2.94 11.69
N ALA A 76 6.65 4.08 11.80
CA ALA A 76 6.85 5.00 12.91
C ALA A 76 6.64 4.32 14.27
N TYR A 77 5.56 3.54 14.38
CA TYR A 77 5.21 2.82 15.60
C TYR A 77 6.28 1.79 15.97
N TYR A 78 6.61 0.84 15.11
CA TYR A 78 7.52 -0.26 15.46
C TYR A 78 8.97 0.17 15.64
N LEU A 79 9.43 1.24 14.98
CA LEU A 79 10.78 1.76 15.19
C LEU A 79 10.95 2.50 16.52
N ASN A 80 9.88 3.20 16.99
CA ASN A 80 10.02 4.17 18.06
C ASN A 80 9.12 3.88 19.29
N SER A 81 8.22 2.88 19.23
CA SER A 81 7.40 2.51 20.38
C SER A 81 7.93 1.24 21.01
N PHE A 82 8.17 1.30 22.32
CA PHE A 82 8.59 0.13 23.09
C PHE A 82 8.38 0.36 24.58
N ASP A 83 8.23 -0.72 25.27
CA ASP A 83 8.24 -0.85 26.71
C ASP A 83 8.96 -2.15 27.10
N ARG A 84 8.94 -2.49 28.38
CA ARG A 84 9.59 -3.69 28.88
C ARG A 84 9.14 -4.99 28.20
N LEU A 85 7.89 -5.06 27.74
CA LEU A 85 7.29 -6.28 27.16
C LEU A 85 7.39 -6.31 25.63
N SER A 86 7.23 -5.16 24.99
CA SER A 86 7.10 -5.06 23.52
C SER A 86 8.41 -4.80 22.78
N LEU A 87 9.49 -4.44 23.48
CA LEU A 87 10.76 -4.03 22.88
C LEU A 87 11.28 -5.00 21.80
N GLN A 88 11.37 -6.28 22.12
CA GLN A 88 11.96 -7.27 21.21
C GLN A 88 11.05 -7.53 20.01
N GLU A 89 9.75 -7.61 20.26
CA GLU A 89 8.76 -7.83 19.20
C GLU A 89 8.71 -6.65 18.24
N ASN A 90 8.63 -5.41 18.73
CA ASN A 90 8.55 -4.23 17.89
C ASN A 90 9.82 -4.05 17.05
N ARG A 91 11.01 -4.31 17.62
CA ARG A 91 12.25 -4.31 16.84
C ARG A 91 12.25 -5.35 15.73
N ALA A 92 11.78 -6.56 16.01
CA ALA A 92 11.70 -7.62 15.00
C ALA A 92 10.71 -7.23 13.89
N ARG A 93 9.54 -6.68 14.22
CA ARG A 93 8.55 -6.22 13.25
C ARG A 93 9.05 -5.07 12.38
N ALA A 94 9.78 -4.11 12.96
CA ALA A 94 10.35 -2.99 12.21
C ALA A 94 11.25 -3.45 11.04
N LEU A 95 11.99 -4.55 11.21
CA LEU A 95 12.89 -5.10 10.18
C LEU A 95 12.17 -5.68 8.97
N PHE A 96 10.86 -5.91 9.04
CA PHE A 96 10.04 -6.29 7.88
C PHE A 96 9.51 -5.08 7.10
N LEU A 97 9.62 -3.87 7.66
CA LEU A 97 9.12 -2.63 7.08
C LEU A 97 10.22 -1.72 6.55
N VAL A 98 11.41 -1.78 7.16
CA VAL A 98 12.55 -0.89 6.86
C VAL A 98 13.81 -1.72 6.65
N ASN A 99 14.70 -1.24 5.80
CA ASN A 99 15.99 -1.88 5.60
C ASN A 99 16.80 -1.96 6.92
N LYS A 100 17.54 -3.03 7.07
CA LYS A 100 18.24 -3.34 8.31
C LYS A 100 19.30 -2.29 8.73
N PRO A 101 20.12 -1.72 7.82
CA PRO A 101 21.08 -0.68 8.18
C PRO A 101 20.43 0.55 8.84
N ASP A 102 19.37 1.11 8.22
CA ASP A 102 18.71 2.32 8.71
C ASP A 102 17.95 2.05 10.01
N ALA A 103 17.25 0.91 10.11
CA ALA A 103 16.62 0.48 11.36
C ALA A 103 17.63 0.35 12.50
N ASN A 104 18.80 -0.26 12.25
CA ASN A 104 19.84 -0.40 13.26
C ASN A 104 20.45 0.94 13.69
N THR A 105 20.53 1.93 12.82
CA THR A 105 20.95 3.28 13.18
C THR A 105 20.02 3.90 14.21
N ILE A 106 18.71 3.73 14.03
CA ILE A 106 17.70 4.21 14.98
C ILE A 106 17.79 3.45 16.32
N PHE A 107 17.94 2.12 16.25
CA PHE A 107 18.09 1.29 17.46
C PHE A 107 19.35 1.64 18.24
N ALA A 108 20.47 1.89 17.55
CA ALA A 108 21.72 2.30 18.15
C ALA A 108 21.59 3.66 18.86
N LYS A 109 20.80 4.59 18.31
CA LYS A 109 20.49 5.86 18.95
C LYS A 109 19.75 5.65 20.29
N TYR A 110 18.66 4.87 20.30
CA TYR A 110 17.95 4.56 21.55
C TYR A 110 18.84 3.83 22.58
N GLN A 111 19.78 3.00 22.11
CA GLN A 111 20.74 2.36 23.00
C GLN A 111 21.72 3.37 23.60
N ALA A 112 22.25 4.30 22.77
CA ALA A 112 23.17 5.35 23.22
C ALA A 112 22.50 6.33 24.20
N ASP A 113 21.24 6.68 23.95
CA ASP A 113 20.44 7.56 24.80
C ASP A 113 19.86 6.85 26.04
N ARG A 114 20.25 5.58 26.32
CA ARG A 114 19.76 4.72 27.40
C ARG A 114 18.27 4.43 27.35
N GLY A 115 17.55 4.76 26.29
CA GLY A 115 16.10 4.58 26.20
C GLY A 115 15.65 3.13 26.44
N TYR A 116 16.42 2.16 25.95
CA TYR A 116 16.12 0.74 26.21
C TYR A 116 16.42 0.34 27.66
N GLY A 117 17.47 0.88 28.26
CA GLY A 117 17.77 0.70 29.68
C GLY A 117 16.64 1.24 30.56
N ASP A 118 16.20 2.46 30.29
CA ASP A 118 15.12 3.10 31.03
C ASP A 118 13.79 2.33 30.90
N ALA A 119 13.49 1.78 29.73
CA ALA A 119 12.30 0.95 29.55
C ALA A 119 12.38 -0.37 30.34
N LEU A 120 13.54 -1.04 30.34
CA LEU A 120 13.72 -2.33 30.99
C LEU A 120 13.87 -2.23 32.52
N GLU A 121 14.59 -1.22 33.00
CA GLU A 121 14.95 -1.05 34.44
C GLU A 121 13.94 -0.18 35.18
N LEU A 122 13.49 0.93 34.55
CA LEU A 122 12.64 1.92 35.19
C LEU A 122 11.17 1.82 34.77
N GLY A 123 10.86 1.00 33.77
CA GLY A 123 9.50 0.85 33.27
C GLY A 123 9.00 2.05 32.46
N VAL A 124 9.89 2.85 31.89
CA VAL A 124 9.54 3.98 31.01
C VAL A 124 8.92 3.44 29.74
N VAL A 125 7.81 4.05 29.29
CA VAL A 125 7.10 3.67 28.07
C VAL A 125 7.36 4.69 26.97
N TYR A 126 7.82 4.22 25.82
CA TYR A 126 7.98 4.99 24.60
C TYR A 126 6.81 4.68 23.69
N ARG A 127 5.99 5.67 23.34
CA ARG A 127 4.82 5.51 22.48
C ARG A 127 4.83 6.54 21.37
N THR A 128 4.81 6.07 20.13
CA THR A 128 4.79 6.94 18.95
C THR A 128 3.41 6.92 18.34
N GLU A 129 2.89 8.10 18.05
CA GLU A 129 1.64 8.34 17.34
C GLU A 129 1.97 9.04 16.01
N PHE A 130 1.45 8.50 14.92
CA PHE A 130 1.56 9.11 13.61
C PHE A 130 0.72 10.40 13.58
N GLU A 131 1.30 11.50 13.10
CA GLU A 131 0.61 12.78 13.04
C GLU A 131 0.01 13.00 11.65
N LYS A 132 0.85 13.05 10.62
CA LYS A 132 0.40 13.26 9.24
C LYS A 132 1.48 12.96 8.21
N MET A 133 1.04 12.68 6.97
CA MET A 133 1.88 12.75 5.79
C MET A 133 2.15 14.21 5.46
N LEU A 134 3.40 14.55 5.15
CA LEU A 134 3.83 15.89 4.76
C LEU A 134 3.99 16.01 3.25
N SER A 135 4.62 15.01 2.63
CA SER A 135 4.75 14.94 1.18
C SER A 135 4.81 13.49 0.71
N VAL A 136 4.29 13.27 -0.49
CA VAL A 136 4.43 12.03 -1.26
C VAL A 136 4.76 12.43 -2.68
N SER A 137 5.86 11.91 -3.22
CA SER A 137 6.18 12.04 -4.64
C SER A 137 6.50 10.66 -5.22
N VAL A 138 6.06 10.43 -6.45
CA VAL A 138 6.21 9.15 -7.15
C VAL A 138 7.23 9.32 -8.26
N SER A 139 8.23 8.46 -8.30
CA SER A 139 9.26 8.43 -9.35
C SER A 139 9.42 6.99 -9.85
N GLY A 140 8.77 6.66 -10.96
CA GLY A 140 8.68 5.28 -11.46
C GLY A 140 7.99 4.37 -10.45
N ASP A 141 8.68 3.34 -9.98
CA ASP A 141 8.15 2.38 -9.00
C ASP A 141 8.48 2.74 -7.53
N GLU A 142 9.11 3.89 -7.30
CA GLU A 142 9.54 4.36 -5.99
C GLU A 142 8.65 5.51 -5.49
N TYR A 143 8.33 5.50 -4.19
CA TYR A 143 7.61 6.54 -3.49
C TYR A 143 8.57 7.24 -2.53
N HIS A 144 8.79 8.54 -2.74
CA HIS A 144 9.52 9.36 -1.76
C HIS A 144 8.51 9.97 -0.82
N VAL A 145 8.63 9.63 0.46
CA VAL A 145 7.68 10.05 1.48
C VAL A 145 8.35 10.83 2.59
N THR A 146 7.65 11.84 3.08
CA THR A 146 8.00 12.56 4.29
C THR A 146 6.77 12.63 5.17
N PHE A 147 6.92 12.34 6.46
CA PHE A 147 5.82 12.36 7.41
C PHE A 147 6.29 12.76 8.81
N SER A 148 5.35 13.18 9.65
CA SER A 148 5.60 13.50 11.05
C SER A 148 4.89 12.55 12.00
N SER A 149 5.53 12.31 13.13
CA SER A 149 4.99 11.55 14.25
C SER A 149 5.41 12.18 15.57
N VAL A 150 4.69 11.88 16.65
CA VAL A 150 4.97 12.37 17.99
C VAL A 150 5.33 11.21 18.88
N LEU A 151 6.55 11.22 19.42
CA LEU A 151 7.03 10.28 20.41
C LEU A 151 6.71 10.82 21.80
N SER A 152 5.94 10.10 22.57
CA SER A 152 5.67 10.35 23.98
C SER A 152 6.53 9.41 24.84
N ILE A 153 7.36 9.98 25.70
CA ILE A 153 8.16 9.28 26.71
C ILE A 153 7.45 9.44 28.03
N ILE A 154 6.94 8.33 28.58
CA ILE A 154 6.07 8.31 29.74
C ILE A 154 6.81 7.65 30.91
N ASN A 155 7.05 8.41 31.95
CA ASN A 155 7.68 7.93 33.18
C ASN A 155 6.77 8.26 34.39
N GLY A 156 5.93 7.29 34.77
CA GLY A 156 4.90 7.53 35.80
C GLY A 156 3.92 8.62 35.37
N ASN A 157 3.91 9.75 36.09
CA ASN A 157 3.06 10.90 35.75
C ASN A 157 3.73 11.94 34.85
N ASP A 158 5.02 11.75 34.55
CA ASP A 158 5.75 12.66 33.67
C ASP A 158 5.65 12.21 32.23
N VAL A 159 5.29 13.12 31.30
CA VAL A 159 5.16 12.86 29.89
C VAL A 159 5.94 13.91 29.11
N ARG A 160 7.00 13.46 28.44
CA ARG A 160 7.77 14.28 27.51
C ARG A 160 7.40 13.92 26.08
N LYS A 161 7.15 14.93 25.25
CA LYS A 161 6.83 14.75 23.82
C LYS A 161 7.98 15.25 22.96
N ILE A 162 8.30 14.49 21.89
CA ILE A 162 9.31 14.82 20.91
C ILE A 162 8.67 14.61 19.55
N ARG A 163 8.76 15.60 18.65
CA ARG A 163 8.32 15.42 17.26
C ARG A 163 9.42 14.76 16.46
N ILE A 164 9.05 13.79 15.64
CA ILE A 164 9.94 13.05 14.73
C ILE A 164 9.50 13.35 13.31
N PHE A 165 10.40 13.86 12.50
CA PHE A 165 10.26 13.96 11.06
C PHE A 165 10.96 12.76 10.42
N SER A 166 10.23 12.03 9.63
CA SER A 166 10.71 10.84 8.94
C SER A 166 10.65 11.05 7.44
N GLU A 167 11.71 10.63 6.75
CA GLU A 167 11.79 10.66 5.30
C GLU A 167 12.37 9.36 4.77
N GLY A 168 11.96 8.96 3.58
CA GLY A 168 12.51 7.76 2.97
C GLY A 168 11.95 7.44 1.60
N THR A 169 12.61 6.46 0.97
CA THR A 169 12.17 5.90 -0.31
C THR A 169 11.52 4.55 -0.07
N VAL A 170 10.30 4.42 -0.49
CA VAL A 170 9.47 3.21 -0.35
C VAL A 170 9.31 2.54 -1.69
N ILE A 171 9.45 1.24 -1.73
CA ILE A 171 9.19 0.39 -2.89
C ILE A 171 8.02 -0.54 -2.61
N ARG A 172 7.33 -0.97 -3.67
CA ARG A 172 6.33 -2.03 -3.57
C ARG A 172 7.00 -3.38 -3.42
N THR A 173 6.44 -4.21 -2.57
CA THR A 173 6.86 -5.59 -2.36
C THR A 173 5.63 -6.49 -2.23
N THR A 174 5.82 -7.79 -2.25
CA THR A 174 4.71 -8.72 -2.01
C THR A 174 4.27 -8.63 -0.55
N PRO A 175 2.98 -8.37 -0.27
CA PRO A 175 2.45 -8.41 1.09
C PRO A 175 2.75 -9.74 1.78
N ARG A 176 3.15 -9.68 3.05
CA ARG A 176 3.43 -10.85 3.88
C ARG A 176 2.68 -10.72 5.20
N PHE A 177 1.71 -11.57 5.41
CA PHE A 177 0.97 -11.62 6.67
C PHE A 177 1.74 -12.49 7.69
N PRO A 178 1.81 -12.09 8.96
CA PRO A 178 1.31 -10.85 9.57
C PRO A 178 2.32 -9.69 9.56
N GLU A 179 3.55 -9.88 9.05
CA GLU A 179 4.69 -9.00 9.27
C GLU A 179 4.61 -7.70 8.45
N ASN A 180 4.17 -7.79 7.17
CA ASN A 180 4.06 -6.66 6.25
C ASN A 180 2.81 -6.80 5.39
N THR A 181 1.67 -6.37 5.91
CA THR A 181 0.37 -6.47 5.23
C THR A 181 0.15 -5.39 4.19
N SER A 182 0.87 -4.26 4.28
CA SER A 182 0.73 -3.12 3.37
C SER A 182 1.34 -3.38 1.98
N GLY A 183 2.30 -4.30 1.87
CA GLY A 183 3.02 -4.56 0.63
C GLY A 183 3.97 -3.43 0.21
N PHE A 184 4.48 -2.67 1.17
CA PHE A 184 5.49 -1.63 0.99
C PHE A 184 6.73 -1.93 1.84
N PHE A 185 7.89 -1.40 1.42
CA PHE A 185 9.14 -1.56 2.16
C PHE A 185 10.00 -0.31 1.99
N PHE A 186 10.54 0.22 3.09
CA PHE A 186 11.49 1.32 3.07
C PHE A 186 12.86 0.83 2.62
N ARG A 187 13.26 1.21 1.41
CA ARG A 187 14.60 0.97 0.87
C ARG A 187 15.64 1.89 1.53
N THR A 188 15.24 3.14 1.80
CA THR A 188 16.01 4.10 2.61
C THR A 188 15.07 4.73 3.62
N TYR A 189 15.58 5.02 4.82
CA TYR A 189 14.78 5.62 5.87
C TYR A 189 15.65 6.43 6.82
N ASN A 190 15.26 7.65 7.11
CA ASN A 190 15.94 8.55 8.02
C ASN A 190 14.96 9.25 8.96
N GLN A 191 15.42 9.61 10.18
CA GLN A 191 14.65 10.32 11.18
C GLN A 191 15.42 11.51 11.74
N GLN A 192 14.70 12.63 11.88
CA GLN A 192 15.17 13.83 12.56
C GLN A 192 14.26 14.11 13.75
N TYR A 193 14.84 14.47 14.89
CA TYR A 193 14.11 14.70 16.14
C TYR A 193 14.11 16.18 16.44
N GLU A 194 12.93 16.75 16.59
CA GLU A 194 12.74 18.14 17.01
C GLU A 194 12.32 18.14 18.49
N MET A 195 13.18 18.69 19.32
CA MET A 195 12.86 18.94 20.71
C MET A 195 11.98 20.19 20.80
N PRO A 196 10.94 20.20 21.63
CA PRO A 196 10.08 21.37 21.84
C PRO A 196 10.83 22.51 22.49
#